data_3207817e72c6d2aa8025fee81c8c8166
#
_entry.id   3207817e72c6d2aa8025fee81c8c8166
#
_cell.length_a   1.000
_cell.length_b   1.000
_cell.length_c   1.000
_cell.angle_alpha   90.00
_cell.angle_beta   90.00
_cell.angle_gamma   90.00
#
_symmetry.space_group_name_H-M   'P 1'
#
loop_
_entity.id
_entity.type
_entity.pdbx_description
1 polymer ?
#
loop_
_entity_poly.entity_id
_entity_poly.type
_entity_poly.pdbx_seq_one_letter_code
_entity_poly.pdbx_strand_id
1 'polypeptide(L)'
;MEKSYITKDCQLFTVNQMKLWPQKKWKQIVLVVVLALIVVFVAFATFAGLLLSGAISREVVSEIDVLNPDGDKTALVVYQPGFSSFPNDVSYAFADGLASSGWRVEITTASSEAPSDLSKYSLLTLAYPVYGGTVGTAIVKYVDRISDFDGVNTVIIACGGGDSGESIIPLKQQVEAANGTFYDSLALSNSNSTALESARQAGSSITP
;
A
#
# COMPACT_ATOMS: atom_id res chain seq x y z
N MET A 1 15.49 -92.15 50.41
CA MET A 1 15.12 -91.81 49.00
C MET A 1 14.80 -90.31 48.96
N GLU A 2 15.74 -89.50 48.61
CA GLU A 2 15.64 -88.04 48.68
C GLU A 2 15.76 -87.52 47.27
N LYS A 3 14.71 -86.83 46.76
CA LYS A 3 14.74 -86.25 45.45
C LYS A 3 15.09 -84.76 45.56
N SER A 4 16.31 -84.46 45.15
CA SER A 4 16.79 -83.11 44.94
C SER A 4 16.05 -82.41 43.77
N TYR A 5 15.39 -81.29 44.04
CA TYR A 5 14.82 -80.41 43.02
C TYR A 5 15.78 -79.25 42.77
N ILE A 6 16.32 -79.25 41.56
CA ILE A 6 17.09 -78.14 41.00
C ILE A 6 16.11 -77.05 40.56
N THR A 7 16.09 -75.95 41.27
CA THR A 7 15.42 -74.74 40.86
C THR A 7 16.35 -74.00 39.90
N LYS A 8 15.95 -73.89 38.64
CA LYS A 8 16.58 -73.03 37.66
C LYS A 8 16.13 -71.59 37.90
N ASP A 9 17.05 -70.76 38.38
CA ASP A 9 16.90 -69.32 38.41
C ASP A 9 16.81 -68.82 36.98
N CYS A 10 15.59 -68.54 36.53
CA CYS A 10 15.33 -67.80 35.35
C CYS A 10 15.55 -66.30 35.63
N GLN A 11 16.74 -65.83 35.45
CA GLN A 11 17.05 -64.39 35.51
C GLN A 11 16.32 -63.72 34.32
N LEU A 12 15.21 -63.13 34.62
CA LEU A 12 14.52 -62.16 33.75
C LEU A 12 15.45 -61.01 33.51
N PHE A 13 16.03 -60.94 32.30
CA PHE A 13 16.65 -59.74 31.78
C PHE A 13 15.58 -58.66 31.72
N THR A 14 15.50 -57.87 32.76
CA THR A 14 14.80 -56.58 32.69
C THR A 14 15.60 -55.70 31.75
N VAL A 15 15.08 -55.54 30.55
CA VAL A 15 15.51 -54.54 29.58
C VAL A 15 15.39 -53.19 30.30
N ASN A 16 16.53 -52.72 30.83
CA ASN A 16 16.63 -51.42 31.42
C ASN A 16 16.29 -50.40 30.33
N GLN A 17 15.09 -49.89 30.36
CA GLN A 17 14.69 -48.80 29.47
C GLN A 17 15.67 -47.65 29.69
N MET A 18 16.58 -47.47 28.76
CA MET A 18 17.43 -46.30 28.71
C MET A 18 16.54 -45.08 28.67
N LYS A 19 16.35 -44.43 29.82
CA LYS A 19 15.82 -43.08 29.90
C LYS A 19 16.81 -42.15 29.20
N LEU A 20 16.73 -42.10 27.90
CA LEU A 20 17.68 -41.44 27.01
C LEU A 20 17.74 -39.94 27.19
N TRP A 21 16.88 -39.32 28.03
CA TRP A 21 16.97 -37.87 28.30
C TRP A 21 16.21 -37.49 29.59
N PRO A 22 16.77 -36.63 30.45
CA PRO A 22 16.04 -36.11 31.61
C PRO A 22 14.93 -35.18 31.09
N GLN A 23 13.70 -35.62 31.16
CA GLN A 23 12.53 -34.97 30.57
C GLN A 23 12.37 -33.48 30.94
N LYS A 24 12.89 -33.05 32.09
CA LYS A 24 12.91 -31.64 32.50
C LYS A 24 13.86 -30.78 31.63
N LYS A 25 15.06 -31.28 31.35
CA LYS A 25 16.04 -30.51 30.55
C LYS A 25 15.63 -30.39 29.09
N TRP A 26 15.00 -31.40 28.53
CA TRP A 26 14.50 -31.35 27.13
C TRP A 26 13.42 -30.32 26.97
N LYS A 27 12.45 -30.25 27.90
CA LYS A 27 11.42 -29.22 27.88
C LYS A 27 12.00 -27.81 27.97
N GLN A 28 13.03 -27.59 28.74
CA GLN A 28 13.73 -26.31 28.83
C GLN A 28 14.46 -25.98 27.53
N ILE A 29 15.13 -26.95 26.88
CA ILE A 29 15.79 -26.75 25.58
C ILE A 29 14.74 -26.39 24.51
N VAL A 30 13.63 -27.13 24.44
CA VAL A 30 12.54 -26.84 23.50
C VAL A 30 11.97 -25.44 23.74
N LEU A 31 11.74 -25.06 25.00
CA LEU A 31 11.26 -23.71 25.35
C LEU A 31 12.24 -22.63 24.88
N VAL A 32 13.54 -22.80 25.13
CA VAL A 32 14.58 -21.84 24.70
C VAL A 32 14.63 -21.73 23.17
N VAL A 33 14.57 -22.86 22.45
CA VAL A 33 14.56 -22.88 20.99
C VAL A 33 13.32 -22.17 20.44
N VAL A 34 12.14 -22.42 21.02
CA VAL A 34 10.89 -21.75 20.60
C VAL A 34 10.98 -20.25 20.85
N LEU A 35 11.47 -19.84 22.02
CA LEU A 35 11.67 -18.42 22.33
C LEU A 35 12.67 -17.76 21.37
N ALA A 36 13.78 -18.43 21.06
CA ALA A 36 14.74 -17.93 20.09
C ALA A 36 14.13 -17.76 18.70
N LEU A 37 13.34 -18.72 18.23
CA LEU A 37 12.63 -18.64 16.96
C LEU A 37 11.61 -17.48 16.94
N ILE A 38 10.89 -17.27 18.03
CA ILE A 38 9.97 -16.13 18.15
C ILE A 38 10.74 -14.80 18.06
N VAL A 39 11.86 -14.67 18.77
CA VAL A 39 12.69 -13.45 18.72
C VAL A 39 13.20 -13.19 17.31
N VAL A 40 13.72 -14.23 16.63
CA VAL A 40 14.18 -14.11 15.23
C VAL A 40 13.03 -13.73 14.30
N PHE A 41 11.86 -14.33 14.47
CA PHE A 41 10.69 -14.00 13.66
C PHE A 41 10.23 -12.55 13.87
N VAL A 42 10.15 -12.09 15.12
CA VAL A 42 9.79 -10.69 15.44
C VAL A 42 10.84 -9.73 14.88
N ALA A 43 12.13 -10.02 15.03
CA ALA A 43 13.19 -9.17 14.46
C ALA A 43 13.11 -9.11 12.92
N PHE A 44 12.86 -10.24 12.27
CA PHE A 44 12.68 -10.29 10.82
C PHE A 44 11.43 -9.52 10.37
N ALA A 45 10.30 -9.70 11.06
CA ALA A 45 9.05 -9.01 10.74
C ALA A 45 9.17 -7.49 10.92
N THR A 46 9.85 -7.03 11.98
CA THR A 46 10.11 -5.59 12.21
C THR A 46 11.06 -5.02 11.16
N PHE A 47 12.12 -5.73 10.81
CA PHE A 47 13.06 -5.31 9.77
C PHE A 47 12.39 -5.24 8.39
N ALA A 48 11.61 -6.26 8.02
CA ALA A 48 10.84 -6.27 6.78
C ALA A 48 9.81 -5.13 6.75
N GLY A 49 9.13 -4.86 7.87
CA GLY A 49 8.20 -3.75 8.01
C GLY A 49 8.87 -2.38 7.81
N LEU A 50 10.06 -2.17 8.37
CA LEU A 50 10.83 -0.93 8.19
C LEU A 50 11.27 -0.73 6.74
N LEU A 51 11.75 -1.79 6.08
CA LEU A 51 12.13 -1.73 4.67
C LEU A 51 10.92 -1.40 3.78
N LEU A 52 9.79 -2.04 4.04
CA LEU A 52 8.55 -1.81 3.29
C LEU A 52 8.04 -0.38 3.49
N SER A 53 8.02 0.11 4.73
CA SER A 53 7.64 1.49 5.04
C SER A 53 8.54 2.50 4.34
N GLY A 54 9.85 2.28 4.31
CA GLY A 54 10.81 3.12 3.59
C GLY A 54 10.56 3.15 2.08
N ALA A 55 10.21 2.02 1.48
CA ALA A 55 9.91 1.93 0.06
C ALA A 55 8.57 2.61 -0.31
N ILE A 56 7.54 2.47 0.54
CA ILE A 56 6.21 3.09 0.35
C ILE A 56 6.28 4.61 0.54
N SER A 57 7.17 5.09 1.42
CA SER A 57 7.31 6.52 1.75
C SER A 57 8.28 7.26 0.84
N ARG A 58 8.85 6.57 -0.16
CA ARG A 58 9.85 7.17 -1.04
C ARG A 58 9.19 8.24 -1.91
N GLU A 59 9.68 9.45 -1.78
CA GLU A 59 9.33 10.55 -2.69
C GLU A 59 10.05 10.32 -4.03
N VAL A 60 9.29 10.38 -5.10
CA VAL A 60 9.81 10.32 -6.49
C VAL A 60 9.52 11.67 -7.11
N VAL A 61 10.54 12.37 -7.53
CA VAL A 61 10.41 13.65 -8.25
C VAL A 61 10.36 13.36 -9.75
N SER A 62 9.37 13.89 -10.43
CA SER A 62 9.29 13.90 -11.89
C SER A 62 9.11 15.31 -12.41
N GLU A 63 9.56 15.57 -13.61
CA GLU A 63 9.17 16.78 -14.33
C GLU A 63 7.66 16.80 -14.58
N ILE A 64 7.12 17.99 -14.80
CA ILE A 64 5.71 18.15 -15.19
C ILE A 64 5.59 17.80 -16.67
N ASP A 65 4.81 16.78 -16.97
CA ASP A 65 4.43 16.44 -18.32
C ASP A 65 3.12 17.15 -18.68
N VAL A 66 3.02 17.68 -19.91
CA VAL A 66 1.90 18.51 -20.35
C VAL A 66 1.19 17.84 -21.52
N LEU A 67 -0.08 17.48 -21.29
CA LEU A 67 -0.96 16.97 -22.32
C LEU A 67 -1.91 18.08 -22.78
N ASN A 68 -2.20 18.11 -24.09
CA ASN A 68 -3.07 19.11 -24.72
C ASN A 68 -2.75 20.56 -24.26
N PRO A 69 -1.57 21.12 -24.64
CA PRO A 69 -1.10 22.42 -24.17
C PRO A 69 -2.02 23.59 -24.51
N ASP A 70 -2.89 23.43 -25.52
CA ASP A 70 -3.81 24.44 -26.01
C ASP A 70 -5.23 24.31 -25.39
N GLY A 71 -5.40 23.51 -24.33
CA GLY A 71 -6.68 23.31 -23.68
C GLY A 71 -7.21 24.57 -22.98
N ASP A 72 -8.54 24.67 -22.86
CA ASP A 72 -9.23 25.87 -22.39
C ASP A 72 -8.98 26.17 -20.90
N LYS A 73 -8.97 25.15 -20.05
CA LYS A 73 -8.68 25.25 -18.61
C LYS A 73 -7.60 24.25 -18.23
N THR A 74 -6.90 24.54 -17.15
CA THR A 74 -5.81 23.69 -16.69
C THR A 74 -6.27 22.77 -15.56
N ALA A 75 -6.00 21.47 -15.73
CA ALA A 75 -6.11 20.44 -14.70
C ALA A 75 -4.72 20.02 -14.24
N LEU A 76 -4.55 19.78 -12.94
CA LEU A 76 -3.36 19.20 -12.35
C LEU A 76 -3.64 17.77 -11.93
N VAL A 77 -2.84 16.83 -12.40
CA VAL A 77 -2.87 15.43 -11.97
C VAL A 77 -1.61 15.14 -11.17
N VAL A 78 -1.78 14.90 -9.88
CA VAL A 78 -0.68 14.55 -8.98
C VAL A 78 -0.84 13.11 -8.55
N TYR A 79 0.16 12.29 -8.83
CA TYR A 79 0.08 10.87 -8.49
C TYR A 79 1.28 10.40 -7.66
N GLN A 80 1.03 9.41 -6.81
CA GLN A 80 2.10 8.71 -6.11
C GLN A 80 2.42 7.41 -6.86
N PRO A 81 3.68 7.22 -7.32
CA PRO A 81 4.11 5.93 -7.86
C PRO A 81 3.98 4.81 -6.83
N GLY A 82 3.63 3.60 -7.30
CA GLY A 82 3.52 2.40 -6.50
C GLY A 82 4.67 1.40 -6.74
N PHE A 83 4.53 0.19 -6.17
CA PHE A 83 5.45 -0.92 -6.48
C PHE A 83 5.26 -1.49 -7.90
N SER A 84 4.12 -1.22 -8.51
CA SER A 84 3.82 -1.56 -9.91
C SER A 84 3.59 -0.28 -10.72
N SER A 85 3.54 -0.40 -12.04
CA SER A 85 3.18 0.71 -12.93
C SER A 85 1.72 1.12 -12.84
N PHE A 86 0.85 0.32 -12.22
CA PHE A 86 -0.59 0.51 -12.26
C PHE A 86 -1.08 1.89 -11.81
N PRO A 87 -0.61 2.50 -10.69
CA PRO A 87 -1.02 3.86 -10.34
C PRO A 87 -0.59 4.91 -11.37
N ASN A 88 0.59 4.75 -11.97
CA ASN A 88 1.06 5.59 -13.06
C ASN A 88 0.17 5.44 -14.29
N ASP A 89 -0.07 4.20 -14.74
CA ASP A 89 -0.87 3.90 -15.94
C ASP A 89 -2.30 4.43 -15.81
N VAL A 90 -2.91 4.28 -14.62
CA VAL A 90 -4.25 4.84 -14.29
C VAL A 90 -4.23 6.36 -14.37
N SER A 91 -3.20 7.00 -13.80
CA SER A 91 -3.10 8.47 -13.77
C SER A 91 -2.97 9.06 -15.16
N TYR A 92 -2.14 8.44 -16.02
CA TYR A 92 -2.02 8.83 -17.42
C TYR A 92 -3.28 8.53 -18.23
N ALA A 93 -3.95 7.40 -18.00
CA ALA A 93 -5.21 7.10 -18.66
C ALA A 93 -6.31 8.13 -18.32
N PHE A 94 -6.39 8.55 -17.05
CA PHE A 94 -7.30 9.60 -16.62
C PHE A 94 -6.94 10.96 -17.23
N ALA A 95 -5.65 11.31 -17.24
CA ALA A 95 -5.14 12.54 -17.86
C ALA A 95 -5.40 12.60 -19.37
N ASP A 96 -5.23 11.48 -20.08
CA ASP A 96 -5.60 11.35 -21.50
C ASP A 96 -7.10 11.60 -21.71
N GLY A 97 -7.94 11.09 -20.80
CA GLY A 97 -9.39 11.34 -20.81
C GLY A 97 -9.70 12.83 -20.68
N LEU A 98 -9.11 13.52 -19.70
CA LEU A 98 -9.24 14.97 -19.53
C LEU A 98 -8.76 15.74 -20.76
N ALA A 99 -7.60 15.40 -21.30
CA ALA A 99 -7.03 16.05 -22.49
C ALA A 99 -7.95 15.88 -23.71
N SER A 100 -8.58 14.71 -23.87
CA SER A 100 -9.54 14.46 -24.95
C SER A 100 -10.83 15.29 -24.83
N SER A 101 -11.16 15.75 -23.61
CA SER A 101 -12.33 16.61 -23.34
C SER A 101 -11.99 18.11 -23.42
N GLY A 102 -10.77 18.48 -23.80
CA GLY A 102 -10.37 19.87 -23.99
C GLY A 102 -9.59 20.50 -22.85
N TRP A 103 -9.26 19.75 -21.78
CA TRP A 103 -8.40 20.25 -20.71
C TRP A 103 -6.93 20.33 -21.18
N ARG A 104 -6.24 21.39 -20.76
CA ARG A 104 -4.79 21.36 -20.62
C ARG A 104 -4.47 20.56 -19.34
N VAL A 105 -3.69 19.51 -19.44
CA VAL A 105 -3.38 18.66 -18.28
C VAL A 105 -1.89 18.74 -17.95
N GLU A 106 -1.58 19.12 -16.74
CA GLU A 106 -0.25 19.02 -16.17
C GLU A 106 -0.21 17.81 -15.22
N ILE A 107 0.66 16.84 -15.52
CA ILE A 107 0.78 15.63 -14.71
C ILE A 107 2.18 15.53 -14.11
N THR A 108 2.26 15.22 -12.81
CA THR A 108 3.52 15.06 -12.08
C THR A 108 3.34 14.12 -10.89
N THR A 109 4.43 13.73 -10.27
CA THR A 109 4.42 12.90 -9.05
C THR A 109 4.20 13.74 -7.79
N ALA A 110 3.62 13.12 -6.76
CA ALA A 110 3.47 13.71 -5.43
C ALA A 110 4.84 13.88 -4.77
N SER A 111 5.45 15.04 -4.97
CA SER A 111 6.78 15.38 -4.49
C SER A 111 6.84 16.80 -3.94
N SER A 112 7.94 17.16 -3.29
CA SER A 112 8.21 18.52 -2.83
C SER A 112 8.23 19.57 -3.96
N GLU A 113 8.48 19.12 -5.19
CA GLU A 113 8.52 19.98 -6.38
C GLU A 113 7.17 20.09 -7.09
N ALA A 114 6.18 19.25 -6.75
CA ALA A 114 4.85 19.35 -7.31
C ALA A 114 4.19 20.71 -6.93
N PRO A 115 3.44 21.33 -7.85
CA PRO A 115 2.80 22.61 -7.58
C PRO A 115 1.88 22.57 -6.34
N SER A 116 2.07 23.49 -5.41
CA SER A 116 1.21 23.66 -4.23
C SER A 116 0.36 24.94 -4.28
N ASP A 117 0.66 25.85 -5.20
CA ASP A 117 -0.21 26.96 -5.58
C ASP A 117 -1.18 26.45 -6.65
N LEU A 118 -2.46 26.38 -6.27
CA LEU A 118 -3.52 25.87 -7.13
C LEU A 118 -4.26 26.96 -7.91
N SER A 119 -3.90 28.23 -7.79
CA SER A 119 -4.63 29.37 -8.34
C SER A 119 -4.87 29.31 -9.86
N LYS A 120 -3.98 28.62 -10.61
CA LYS A 120 -4.13 28.45 -12.07
C LYS A 120 -4.92 27.22 -12.48
N TYR A 121 -5.25 26.32 -11.52
CA TYR A 121 -5.92 25.06 -11.81
C TYR A 121 -7.41 25.13 -11.50
N SER A 122 -8.23 24.59 -12.40
CA SER A 122 -9.67 24.46 -12.19
C SER A 122 -10.06 23.06 -11.71
N LEU A 123 -9.15 22.10 -11.85
CA LEU A 123 -9.31 20.71 -11.40
C LEU A 123 -7.99 20.19 -10.84
N LEU A 124 -8.06 19.53 -9.70
CA LEU A 124 -6.96 18.74 -9.12
C LEU A 124 -7.36 17.27 -9.11
N THR A 125 -6.46 16.39 -9.51
CA THR A 125 -6.62 14.94 -9.35
C THR A 125 -5.51 14.42 -8.45
N LEU A 126 -5.89 13.65 -7.43
CA LEU A 126 -4.99 13.00 -6.47
C LEU A 126 -5.07 11.49 -6.66
N ALA A 127 -4.03 10.88 -7.25
CA ALA A 127 -3.99 9.45 -7.50
C ALA A 127 -2.91 8.77 -6.65
N TYR A 128 -3.25 7.65 -6.00
CA TYR A 128 -2.32 6.97 -5.10
C TYR A 128 -2.55 5.47 -5.01
N PRO A 129 -1.47 4.70 -4.73
CA PRO A 129 -1.60 3.28 -4.42
C PRO A 129 -2.12 3.07 -3.01
N VAL A 130 -2.99 2.07 -2.83
CA VAL A 130 -3.51 1.65 -1.52
C VAL A 130 -2.78 0.39 -1.07
N TYR A 131 -2.11 0.49 0.07
CA TYR A 131 -1.43 -0.62 0.73
C TYR A 131 -2.00 -0.80 2.14
N GLY A 132 -2.57 -1.98 2.41
CA GLY A 132 -3.16 -2.27 3.71
C GLY A 132 -4.32 -1.34 4.09
N GLY A 133 -5.08 -0.84 3.11
CA GLY A 133 -6.23 0.05 3.33
C GLY A 133 -5.87 1.51 3.64
N THR A 134 -4.60 1.91 3.51
CA THR A 134 -4.15 3.26 3.85
C THR A 134 -3.76 4.08 2.62
N VAL A 135 -3.91 5.40 2.73
CA VAL A 135 -3.44 6.37 1.74
C VAL A 135 -1.92 6.39 1.70
N GLY A 136 -1.34 6.55 0.52
CA GLY A 136 0.10 6.66 0.35
C GLY A 136 0.67 7.92 1.02
N THR A 137 1.81 7.79 1.68
CA THR A 137 2.42 8.87 2.48
C THR A 137 2.79 10.10 1.64
N ALA A 138 3.22 9.91 0.38
CA ALA A 138 3.65 11.03 -0.45
C ALA A 138 2.45 11.93 -0.83
N ILE A 139 1.28 11.32 -1.13
CA ILE A 139 0.08 12.09 -1.45
C ILE A 139 -0.44 12.86 -0.22
N VAL A 140 -0.40 12.25 0.97
CA VAL A 140 -0.78 12.94 2.22
C VAL A 140 0.13 14.15 2.45
N LYS A 141 1.45 13.98 2.35
CA LYS A 141 2.42 15.09 2.49
C LYS A 141 2.22 16.18 1.44
N TYR A 142 1.83 15.81 0.22
CA TYR A 142 1.52 16.77 -0.82
C TYR A 142 0.29 17.61 -0.44
N VAL A 143 -0.79 16.98 0.00
CA VAL A 143 -2.02 17.67 0.45
C VAL A 143 -1.76 18.53 1.68
N ASP A 144 -0.98 18.05 2.66
CA ASP A 144 -0.59 18.83 3.86
C ASP A 144 0.17 20.13 3.52
N ARG A 145 0.82 20.17 2.36
CA ARG A 145 1.58 21.33 1.91
C ARG A 145 0.71 22.40 1.24
N ILE A 146 -0.48 22.03 0.81
CA ILE A 146 -1.46 22.96 0.24
C ILE A 146 -2.20 23.63 1.40
N SER A 147 -1.93 24.90 1.63
CA SER A 147 -2.54 25.65 2.72
C SER A 147 -4.01 26.00 2.48
N ASP A 148 -4.39 26.17 1.23
CA ASP A 148 -5.74 26.49 0.78
C ASP A 148 -5.95 25.95 -0.64
N PHE A 149 -7.01 25.20 -0.84
CA PHE A 149 -7.39 24.68 -2.16
C PHE A 149 -8.18 25.69 -2.98
N ASP A 150 -8.55 26.83 -2.40
CA ASP A 150 -9.30 27.91 -3.07
C ASP A 150 -10.58 27.43 -3.81
N GLY A 151 -11.24 26.45 -3.24
CA GLY A 151 -12.45 25.87 -3.81
C GLY A 151 -12.22 24.97 -5.04
N VAL A 152 -10.97 24.65 -5.41
CA VAL A 152 -10.67 23.82 -6.58
C VAL A 152 -11.35 22.48 -6.50
N ASN A 153 -12.01 22.08 -7.59
CA ASN A 153 -12.62 20.76 -7.73
C ASN A 153 -11.55 19.67 -7.67
N THR A 154 -11.76 18.70 -6.80
CA THR A 154 -10.77 17.64 -6.56
C THR A 154 -11.36 16.26 -6.82
N VAL A 155 -10.70 15.49 -7.68
CA VAL A 155 -10.95 14.07 -7.94
C VAL A 155 -9.92 13.22 -7.20
N ILE A 156 -10.37 12.15 -6.55
CA ILE A 156 -9.49 11.23 -5.82
C ILE A 156 -9.52 9.85 -6.47
N ILE A 157 -8.35 9.31 -6.83
CA ILE A 157 -8.22 8.00 -7.47
C ILE A 157 -7.40 7.08 -6.57
N ALA A 158 -8.04 6.06 -6.02
CA ALA A 158 -7.42 5.03 -5.19
C ALA A 158 -7.11 3.79 -6.04
N CYS A 159 -5.83 3.42 -6.15
CA CYS A 159 -5.35 2.28 -6.93
C CYS A 159 -4.95 1.14 -6.00
N GLY A 160 -5.64 0.00 -6.03
CA GLY A 160 -5.36 -1.12 -5.12
C GLY A 160 -5.54 -2.50 -5.74
N GLY A 161 -5.20 -3.53 -4.96
CA GLY A 161 -5.44 -4.93 -5.32
C GLY A 161 -6.84 -5.45 -4.94
N GLY A 162 -7.65 -4.66 -4.22
CA GLY A 162 -8.98 -5.01 -3.73
C GLY A 162 -9.86 -3.78 -3.59
N ASP A 163 -10.79 -3.79 -2.63
CA ASP A 163 -11.61 -2.62 -2.32
C ASP A 163 -10.75 -1.53 -1.67
N SER A 164 -10.57 -0.45 -2.41
CA SER A 164 -9.76 0.71 -2.00
C SER A 164 -10.63 1.91 -1.58
N GLY A 165 -11.95 1.79 -1.66
CA GLY A 165 -12.89 2.89 -1.48
C GLY A 165 -12.81 3.54 -0.09
N GLU A 166 -12.62 2.75 0.97
CA GLU A 166 -12.51 3.29 2.32
C GLU A 166 -11.30 4.21 2.52
N SER A 167 -10.22 4.01 1.75
CA SER A 167 -9.02 4.85 1.82
C SER A 167 -9.24 6.27 1.29
N ILE A 168 -10.32 6.51 0.54
CA ILE A 168 -10.67 7.81 -0.03
C ILE A 168 -11.17 8.76 1.06
N ILE A 169 -11.88 8.25 2.07
CA ILE A 169 -12.56 9.04 3.10
C ILE A 169 -11.61 10.00 3.84
N PRO A 170 -10.45 9.56 4.37
CA PRO A 170 -9.54 10.45 5.09
C PRO A 170 -9.00 11.58 4.19
N LEU A 171 -8.65 11.26 2.94
CA LEU A 171 -8.09 12.24 2.02
C LEU A 171 -9.17 13.26 1.57
N LYS A 172 -10.40 12.81 1.33
CA LYS A 172 -11.54 13.68 1.07
C LYS A 172 -11.74 14.68 2.22
N GLN A 173 -11.76 14.20 3.47
CA GLN A 173 -11.92 15.07 4.64
C GLN A 173 -10.79 16.10 4.75
N GLN A 174 -9.57 15.72 4.41
CA GLN A 174 -8.42 16.62 4.43
C GLN A 174 -8.53 17.72 3.36
N VAL A 175 -8.95 17.35 2.13
CA VAL A 175 -9.20 18.29 1.03
C VAL A 175 -10.31 19.28 1.43
N GLU A 176 -11.44 18.80 1.93
CA GLU A 176 -12.58 19.62 2.35
C GLU A 176 -12.21 20.53 3.54
N ALA A 177 -11.39 20.05 4.50
CA ALA A 177 -10.91 20.85 5.63
C ALA A 177 -9.98 22.00 5.20
N ALA A 178 -9.30 21.87 4.06
CA ALA A 178 -8.43 22.86 3.47
C ALA A 178 -9.13 23.69 2.35
N ASN A 179 -10.46 23.83 2.42
CA ASN A 179 -11.28 24.63 1.48
C ASN A 179 -11.27 24.09 0.02
N GLY A 180 -11.06 22.79 -0.17
CA GLY A 180 -11.20 22.13 -1.47
C GLY A 180 -12.64 21.64 -1.71
N THR A 181 -13.04 21.51 -2.96
CA THR A 181 -14.31 20.94 -3.33
C THR A 181 -14.13 19.50 -3.80
N PHE A 182 -14.62 18.53 -3.03
CA PHE A 182 -14.64 17.15 -3.49
C PHE A 182 -15.63 17.00 -4.65
N TYR A 183 -15.12 16.60 -5.81
CA TYR A 183 -15.92 16.45 -7.04
C TYR A 183 -16.33 15.01 -7.28
N ASP A 184 -15.36 14.07 -7.32
CA ASP A 184 -15.63 12.65 -7.58
C ASP A 184 -14.49 11.77 -7.06
N SER A 185 -14.69 10.46 -7.06
CA SER A 185 -13.66 9.49 -6.73
C SER A 185 -13.78 8.18 -7.50
N LEU A 186 -12.62 7.57 -7.75
CA LEU A 186 -12.52 6.24 -8.36
C LEU A 186 -11.72 5.31 -7.45
N ALA A 187 -12.24 4.12 -7.23
CA ALA A 187 -11.51 3.02 -6.61
C ALA A 187 -11.24 1.96 -7.69
N LEU A 188 -10.00 1.86 -8.14
CA LEU A 188 -9.61 1.01 -9.25
C LEU A 188 -8.70 -0.13 -8.79
N SER A 189 -9.00 -1.34 -9.26
CA SER A 189 -8.22 -2.54 -8.93
C SER A 189 -7.37 -2.98 -10.12
N ASN A 190 -6.11 -3.34 -9.84
CA ASN A 190 -5.20 -3.91 -10.84
C ASN A 190 -5.62 -5.31 -11.33
N SER A 191 -6.55 -5.97 -10.66
CA SER A 191 -7.18 -7.21 -11.13
C SER A 191 -8.31 -6.99 -12.14
N ASN A 192 -8.77 -5.75 -12.30
CA ASN A 192 -9.79 -5.40 -13.27
C ASN A 192 -9.13 -5.01 -14.61
N SER A 193 -9.37 -5.80 -15.66
CA SER A 193 -8.82 -5.56 -17.00
C SER A 193 -9.33 -4.29 -17.67
N THR A 194 -10.46 -3.71 -17.21
CA THR A 194 -11.03 -2.47 -17.73
C THR A 194 -10.66 -1.23 -16.91
N ALA A 195 -9.80 -1.36 -15.89
CA ALA A 195 -9.50 -0.26 -14.97
C ALA A 195 -8.95 0.99 -15.69
N LEU A 196 -8.04 0.81 -16.64
CA LEU A 196 -7.46 1.92 -17.40
C LEU A 196 -8.49 2.60 -18.30
N GLU A 197 -9.36 1.81 -18.92
CA GLU A 197 -10.46 2.35 -19.74
C GLU A 197 -11.47 3.09 -18.87
N SER A 198 -11.80 2.57 -17.70
CA SER A 198 -12.65 3.25 -16.72
C SER A 198 -12.05 4.58 -16.26
N ALA A 199 -10.74 4.64 -16.04
CA ALA A 199 -10.03 5.88 -15.71
C ALA A 199 -10.14 6.88 -16.86
N ARG A 200 -9.86 6.46 -18.09
CA ARG A 200 -9.94 7.31 -19.28
C ARG A 200 -11.37 7.85 -19.48
N GLN A 201 -12.36 6.97 -19.37
CA GLN A 201 -13.76 7.37 -19.50
C GLN A 201 -14.18 8.37 -18.43
N ALA A 202 -13.76 8.17 -17.18
CA ALA A 202 -14.02 9.11 -16.10
C ALA A 202 -13.39 10.48 -16.39
N GLY A 203 -12.13 10.53 -16.83
CA GLY A 203 -11.48 11.77 -17.24
C GLY A 203 -12.22 12.45 -18.40
N SER A 204 -12.63 11.70 -19.42
CA SER A 204 -13.34 12.25 -20.59
C SER A 204 -14.74 12.75 -20.28
N SER A 205 -15.34 12.35 -19.17
CA SER A 205 -16.67 12.83 -18.75
C SER A 205 -16.62 14.21 -18.06
N ILE A 206 -15.43 14.66 -17.67
CA ILE A 206 -15.23 15.97 -17.02
C ILE A 206 -14.88 17.01 -18.09
N THR A 207 -15.79 17.92 -18.33
CA THR A 207 -15.59 19.03 -19.30
C THR A 207 -15.00 20.26 -18.59
N PRO A 208 -14.17 21.07 -19.28
CA PRO A 208 -13.59 22.30 -18.76
C PRO A 208 -14.60 23.34 -18.29
#